data_3478205422b5af8d4a32327df6899218
#
_entry.id   3478205422b5af8d4a32327df6899218
#
_cell.length_a   1.000
_cell.length_b   1.000
_cell.length_c   1.000
_cell.angle_alpha   90.00
_cell.angle_beta   90.00
_cell.angle_gamma   90.00
#
_symmetry.space_group_name_H-M   'P 1'
#
loop_
_entity.id
_entity.type
_entity.pdbx_description
1 polymer ?
#
loop_
_entity_poly.entity_id
_entity_poly.type
_entity_poly.pdbx_seq_one_letter_code
_entity_poly.pdbx_strand_id
1 'polypeptide(L)'
;MKSYKNLIVMGLLILAVLIGLIIKYVDFDTVLVNAGYYEERITILSTADIHGHILFDEEAGGYYTLDEVSVMMGMPLMKHLIDEAKAENKNTLLLDSGDMFHGTNEANINKGQGVVEVANLMGYDAMTPGNHDFNFGFDRLLEIRDKLNFPVLSANIYRDGSPAFEEYRIVQVGNKKVGLFGLTEIYALINTNSRDNAGVTLEDPVKCARQVIEKLRDKTDVIILVSHLGDEADRKLVEEVDGIDLILCGHHHFLYEEADKVNNTYLVEAGGYSTHIGQADIYFKDGKISKLVWNTKNTKDKTKVDLKSNEIAEKYHATALEATKEVVAKSKEKLDGFRSNVRTRETTLGNLLTDAMLETGKAEIAIMNGGGIRESIPAGDINLYSIGKALPFVNSLVTIEVKGEDIYSAIERGIRLYPDGGSNGGFLHVSGIKFVFDASKPAGKRVVRITTPDGKELDKEKYYKVATNDYLYNGGDGYEELKKAKLLSKGELLKDVLAKYLKEKGEVNAKVENRITVINQRYK
;
A
#
# COMPACT_ATOMS: atom_id res chain seq x y z
N MET A 1 26.15 32.07 52.86
CA MET A 1 26.30 32.20 51.39
C MET A 1 26.12 30.88 50.62
N LYS A 2 26.64 29.73 51.04
CA LYS A 2 26.45 28.42 50.35
C LYS A 2 24.97 27.99 50.28
N SER A 3 24.15 28.20 51.32
CA SER A 3 22.74 27.81 51.39
C SER A 3 21.87 28.56 50.37
N TYR A 4 22.09 29.86 50.18
CA TYR A 4 21.34 30.66 49.19
C TYR A 4 21.64 30.28 47.74
N LYS A 5 22.89 29.91 47.42
CA LYS A 5 23.25 29.43 46.09
C LYS A 5 22.54 28.11 45.75
N ASN A 6 22.44 27.18 46.73
CA ASN A 6 21.75 25.92 46.52
C ASN A 6 20.22 26.09 46.34
N LEU A 7 19.60 27.04 47.04
CA LEU A 7 18.21 27.37 46.85
C LEU A 7 17.91 27.98 45.47
N ILE A 8 18.78 28.85 44.96
CA ILE A 8 18.65 29.44 43.62
C ILE A 8 18.82 28.34 42.53
N VAL A 9 19.82 27.46 42.67
CA VAL A 9 20.04 26.35 41.74
C VAL A 9 18.86 25.39 41.73
N MET A 10 18.31 25.06 42.90
CA MET A 10 17.10 24.21 43.01
C MET A 10 15.88 24.88 42.40
N GLY A 11 15.70 26.19 42.59
CA GLY A 11 14.63 26.96 41.95
C GLY A 11 14.73 26.97 40.42
N LEU A 12 15.93 27.13 39.87
CA LEU A 12 16.18 27.08 38.43
C LEU A 12 15.97 25.68 37.85
N LEU A 13 16.32 24.61 38.58
CA LEU A 13 16.06 23.23 38.17
C LEU A 13 14.54 22.92 38.15
N ILE A 14 13.80 23.35 39.19
CA ILE A 14 12.34 23.20 39.23
C ILE A 14 11.69 23.98 38.09
N LEU A 15 12.14 25.21 37.81
CA LEU A 15 11.63 26.00 36.70
C LEU A 15 11.94 25.34 35.35
N ALA A 16 13.13 24.80 35.15
CA ALA A 16 13.50 24.07 33.94
C ALA A 16 12.67 22.80 33.74
N VAL A 17 12.38 22.04 34.82
CA VAL A 17 11.48 20.88 34.79
C VAL A 17 10.07 21.31 34.47
N LEU A 18 9.55 22.39 35.09
CA LEU A 18 8.21 22.92 34.79
C LEU A 18 8.11 23.41 33.34
N ILE A 19 9.12 24.11 32.83
CA ILE A 19 9.18 24.52 31.42
C ILE A 19 9.20 23.29 30.52
N GLY A 20 10.01 22.28 30.86
CA GLY A 20 10.05 21.01 30.10
C GLY A 20 8.71 20.28 30.09
N LEU A 21 7.99 20.26 31.24
CA LEU A 21 6.64 19.69 31.33
C LEU A 21 5.63 20.51 30.51
N ILE A 22 5.71 21.83 30.58
CA ILE A 22 4.84 22.72 29.79
C ILE A 22 5.09 22.49 28.29
N ILE A 23 6.35 22.44 27.83
CA ILE A 23 6.68 22.17 26.43
C ILE A 23 6.18 20.79 26.00
N LYS A 24 6.20 19.79 26.88
CA LYS A 24 5.80 18.41 26.57
C LYS A 24 4.29 18.19 26.55
N TYR A 25 3.53 18.92 27.39
CA TYR A 25 2.10 18.66 27.61
C TYR A 25 1.17 19.78 27.15
N VAL A 26 1.71 20.95 26.79
CA VAL A 26 0.89 22.06 26.28
C VAL A 26 1.07 22.15 24.76
N ASP A 27 -0.01 21.91 24.03
CA ASP A 27 -0.07 22.23 22.60
C ASP A 27 -0.06 23.76 22.41
N PHE A 28 1.14 24.30 22.17
CA PHE A 28 1.33 25.74 22.00
C PHE A 28 0.59 26.29 20.78
N ASP A 29 0.41 25.50 19.73
CA ASP A 29 -0.30 25.93 18.55
C ASP A 29 -1.78 26.12 18.83
N THR A 30 -2.40 25.22 19.62
CA THR A 30 -3.77 25.44 20.14
C THR A 30 -3.87 26.65 21.04
N VAL A 31 -2.86 26.90 21.89
CA VAL A 31 -2.82 28.14 22.70
C VAL A 31 -2.75 29.37 21.81
N LEU A 32 -1.98 29.35 20.74
CA LEU A 32 -1.87 30.46 19.78
C LEU A 32 -3.16 30.69 18.99
N VAL A 33 -3.92 29.64 18.67
CA VAL A 33 -5.29 29.78 18.10
C VAL A 33 -6.20 30.46 19.09
N ASN A 34 -6.25 29.98 20.34
CA ASN A 34 -7.09 30.54 21.40
C ASN A 34 -6.71 32.00 21.76
N ALA A 35 -5.45 32.37 21.61
CA ALA A 35 -4.95 33.74 21.80
C ALA A 35 -5.17 34.64 20.57
N GLY A 36 -5.72 34.13 19.47
CA GLY A 36 -5.97 34.88 18.24
C GLY A 36 -4.72 35.18 17.40
N TYR A 37 -3.62 34.49 17.65
CA TYR A 37 -2.41 34.59 16.80
C TYR A 37 -2.63 33.87 15.46
N TYR A 38 -3.25 32.68 15.49
CA TYR A 38 -3.82 32.00 14.33
C TYR A 38 -5.31 32.26 14.29
N GLU A 39 -5.86 32.50 13.10
CA GLU A 39 -7.29 32.75 12.90
C GLU A 39 -8.11 31.48 13.11
N GLU A 40 -7.57 30.35 12.66
CA GLU A 40 -8.24 29.05 12.68
C GLU A 40 -7.23 27.91 12.53
N ARG A 41 -7.60 26.72 13.07
CA ARG A 41 -6.96 25.43 12.78
C ARG A 41 -8.00 24.50 12.12
N ILE A 42 -7.67 23.93 10.98
CA ILE A 42 -8.39 22.77 10.44
C ILE A 42 -7.51 21.53 10.55
N THR A 43 -8.13 20.38 10.80
CA THR A 43 -7.43 19.09 10.93
C THR A 43 -7.86 18.19 9.78
N ILE A 44 -6.89 17.62 9.07
CA ILE A 44 -7.11 16.61 8.04
C ILE A 44 -6.57 15.28 8.56
N LEU A 45 -7.47 14.33 8.80
CA LEU A 45 -7.11 12.95 9.07
C LEU A 45 -7.00 12.20 7.75
N SER A 46 -5.99 11.35 7.63
CA SER A 46 -5.69 10.61 6.43
C SER A 46 -5.50 9.12 6.72
N THR A 47 -6.09 8.30 5.86
CA THR A 47 -5.81 6.86 5.72
C THR A 47 -5.49 6.56 4.27
N ALA A 48 -4.75 5.49 4.02
CA ALA A 48 -4.44 4.98 2.69
C ALA A 48 -4.21 3.48 2.76
N ASP A 49 -4.40 2.79 1.65
CA ASP A 49 -3.93 1.42 1.47
C ASP A 49 -4.41 0.47 2.59
N ILE A 50 -5.67 0.60 3.00
CA ILE A 50 -6.31 -0.25 4.03
C ILE A 50 -6.28 -1.73 3.62
N HIS A 51 -6.43 -2.02 2.32
CA HIS A 51 -6.36 -3.37 1.75
C HIS A 51 -7.22 -4.40 2.48
N GLY A 52 -8.40 -3.99 2.95
CA GLY A 52 -9.33 -4.88 3.63
C GLY A 52 -8.93 -5.29 5.05
N HIS A 53 -7.90 -4.68 5.63
CA HIS A 53 -7.46 -4.95 7.00
C HIS A 53 -8.39 -4.32 8.03
N ILE A 54 -9.57 -4.94 8.19
CA ILE A 54 -10.61 -4.49 9.12
C ILE A 54 -10.42 -5.00 10.55
N LEU A 55 -9.47 -5.94 10.79
CA LEU A 55 -9.23 -6.54 12.10
C LEU A 55 -7.91 -6.08 12.69
N PHE A 56 -7.85 -6.10 14.02
CA PHE A 56 -6.60 -5.92 14.76
C PHE A 56 -5.68 -7.14 14.58
N ASP A 57 -4.41 -6.88 14.26
CA ASP A 57 -3.38 -7.92 14.20
C ASP A 57 -2.07 -7.39 14.79
N GLU A 58 -1.66 -7.96 15.92
CA GLU A 58 -0.46 -7.55 16.65
C GLU A 58 0.82 -8.05 15.99
N GLU A 59 0.76 -9.19 15.32
CA GLU A 59 1.93 -9.82 14.70
C GLU A 59 2.28 -9.19 13.35
N ALA A 60 1.27 -8.69 12.64
CA ALA A 60 1.45 -8.12 11.32
C ALA A 60 2.00 -6.68 11.32
N GLY A 61 1.96 -5.96 12.45
CA GLY A 61 2.41 -4.57 12.53
C GLY A 61 3.88 -4.38 12.17
N GLY A 62 4.78 -5.27 12.61
CA GLY A 62 6.19 -5.25 12.24
C GLY A 62 6.49 -5.53 10.76
N TYR A 63 5.48 -5.82 9.97
CA TYR A 63 5.59 -6.04 8.52
C TYR A 63 5.78 -4.74 7.71
N TYR A 64 5.29 -3.61 8.22
CA TYR A 64 5.19 -2.34 7.48
C TYR A 64 6.04 -1.21 8.03
N THR A 65 6.48 -1.31 9.26
CA THR A 65 7.32 -0.31 9.88
C THR A 65 8.66 -0.94 10.24
N LEU A 66 9.75 -0.19 10.09
CA LEU A 66 11.02 -0.51 10.73
C LEU A 66 10.91 -0.39 12.26
N ASP A 67 9.77 0.07 12.73
CA ASP A 67 9.42 0.23 14.14
C ASP A 67 8.71 -1.04 14.64
N GLU A 68 9.36 -1.77 15.55
CA GLU A 68 8.81 -2.95 16.24
C GLU A 68 7.58 -2.63 17.13
N VAL A 69 7.23 -1.36 17.28
CA VAL A 69 6.16 -0.89 18.16
C VAL A 69 4.80 -0.82 17.46
N SER A 70 4.78 -0.56 16.16
CA SER A 70 3.54 -0.43 15.40
C SER A 70 2.81 -1.76 15.24
N VAL A 71 1.47 -1.69 15.29
CA VAL A 71 0.58 -2.83 15.06
C VAL A 71 -0.40 -2.50 13.95
N MET A 72 -0.99 -3.50 13.36
CA MET A 72 -2.13 -3.35 12.49
C MET A 72 -3.37 -3.17 13.36
N MET A 73 -3.83 -1.92 13.50
CA MET A 73 -4.94 -1.56 14.39
C MET A 73 -6.28 -2.17 13.95
N GLY A 74 -6.45 -2.34 12.64
CA GLY A 74 -7.76 -2.57 12.06
C GLY A 74 -8.66 -1.33 12.17
N MET A 75 -9.68 -1.27 11.34
CA MET A 75 -10.57 -0.10 11.28
C MET A 75 -11.31 0.20 12.59
N PRO A 76 -11.76 -0.79 13.41
CA PRO A 76 -12.45 -0.50 14.67
C PRO A 76 -11.61 0.24 15.72
N LEU A 77 -10.30 -0.03 15.77
CA LEU A 77 -9.42 0.69 16.68
C LEU A 77 -9.02 2.05 16.11
N MET A 78 -8.85 2.14 14.77
CA MET A 78 -8.67 3.44 14.08
C MET A 78 -9.86 4.37 14.33
N LYS A 79 -11.10 3.83 14.32
CA LYS A 79 -12.34 4.59 14.58
C LYS A 79 -12.26 5.37 15.91
N HIS A 80 -11.73 4.74 16.95
CA HIS A 80 -11.57 5.40 18.24
C HIS A 80 -10.65 6.63 18.15
N LEU A 81 -9.48 6.48 17.50
CA LEU A 81 -8.54 7.61 17.33
C LEU A 81 -9.13 8.73 16.46
N ILE A 82 -9.92 8.37 15.47
CA ILE A 82 -10.65 9.34 14.62
C ILE A 82 -11.65 10.11 15.45
N ASP A 83 -12.42 9.43 16.29
CA ASP A 83 -13.43 10.07 17.16
C ASP A 83 -12.77 10.98 18.21
N GLU A 84 -11.63 10.56 18.79
CA GLU A 84 -10.84 11.42 19.68
C GLU A 84 -10.41 12.70 18.97
N ALA A 85 -9.83 12.59 17.76
CA ALA A 85 -9.37 13.75 17.00
C ALA A 85 -10.55 14.68 16.59
N LYS A 86 -11.69 14.12 16.15
CA LYS A 86 -12.91 14.90 15.84
C LYS A 86 -13.56 15.53 17.09
N ALA A 87 -13.35 14.93 18.26
CA ALA A 87 -13.80 15.54 19.52
C ALA A 87 -12.89 16.70 19.95
N GLU A 88 -11.59 16.59 19.72
CA GLU A 88 -10.59 17.62 20.01
C GLU A 88 -10.75 18.85 19.10
N ASN A 89 -10.94 18.63 17.79
CA ASN A 89 -11.20 19.70 16.83
C ASN A 89 -12.41 19.36 15.95
N LYS A 90 -13.48 20.15 16.05
CA LYS A 90 -14.69 19.98 15.23
C LYS A 90 -14.46 20.33 13.75
N ASN A 91 -13.43 21.12 13.46
CA ASN A 91 -13.03 21.47 12.10
C ASN A 91 -12.10 20.38 11.51
N THR A 92 -12.59 19.13 11.50
CA THR A 92 -11.82 17.95 11.07
C THR A 92 -12.49 17.26 9.89
N LEU A 93 -11.71 16.95 8.84
CA LEU A 93 -12.07 16.05 7.76
C LEU A 93 -11.31 14.73 7.91
N LEU A 94 -11.91 13.61 7.48
CA LEU A 94 -11.29 12.31 7.33
C LEU A 94 -11.33 11.90 5.86
N LEU A 95 -10.16 11.68 5.26
CA LEU A 95 -9.99 11.38 3.85
C LEU A 95 -9.22 10.06 3.66
N ASP A 96 -9.52 9.31 2.59
CA ASP A 96 -8.82 8.07 2.27
C ASP A 96 -8.24 8.12 0.85
N SER A 97 -6.97 7.75 0.73
CA SER A 97 -6.20 7.81 -0.51
C SER A 97 -6.26 6.53 -1.34
N GLY A 98 -7.25 5.66 -1.11
CA GLY A 98 -7.52 4.50 -1.97
C GLY A 98 -6.90 3.19 -1.53
N ASP A 99 -7.13 2.15 -2.34
CA ASP A 99 -6.79 0.76 -2.04
C ASP A 99 -7.44 0.26 -0.74
N MET A 100 -8.73 0.56 -0.59
CA MET A 100 -9.47 0.24 0.64
C MET A 100 -10.05 -1.17 0.64
N PHE A 101 -10.65 -1.65 -0.49
CA PHE A 101 -11.65 -2.73 -0.46
C PHE A 101 -11.11 -4.13 -0.74
N HIS A 102 -9.86 -4.30 -1.17
CA HIS A 102 -9.29 -5.58 -1.59
C HIS A 102 -7.96 -5.86 -0.88
N GLY A 103 -7.73 -7.12 -0.42
CA GLY A 103 -6.43 -7.54 0.10
C GLY A 103 -6.46 -8.64 1.16
N THR A 104 -7.54 -8.79 1.92
CA THR A 104 -7.70 -9.86 2.92
C THR A 104 -8.78 -10.87 2.52
N ASN A 105 -8.82 -12.02 3.19
CA ASN A 105 -9.90 -12.99 2.99
C ASN A 105 -11.27 -12.39 3.36
N GLU A 106 -11.32 -11.59 4.42
CA GLU A 106 -12.49 -10.87 4.92
C GLU A 106 -13.07 -9.92 3.88
N ALA A 107 -12.20 -9.24 3.14
CA ALA A 107 -12.58 -8.37 2.04
C ALA A 107 -12.92 -9.16 0.77
N ASN A 108 -12.07 -10.13 0.39
CA ASN A 108 -12.09 -10.76 -0.92
C ASN A 108 -13.29 -11.71 -1.12
N ILE A 109 -13.68 -12.47 -0.09
CA ILE A 109 -14.80 -13.43 -0.16
C ILE A 109 -16.12 -12.73 -0.50
N ASN A 110 -16.31 -11.51 0.01
CA ASN A 110 -17.52 -10.73 -0.16
C ASN A 110 -17.34 -9.55 -1.14
N LYS A 111 -16.24 -9.55 -1.92
CA LYS A 111 -15.93 -8.50 -2.88
C LYS A 111 -16.03 -7.10 -2.25
N GLY A 112 -15.38 -6.90 -1.10
CA GLY A 112 -15.31 -5.63 -0.38
C GLY A 112 -16.53 -5.27 0.50
N GLN A 113 -17.61 -6.08 0.53
CA GLN A 113 -18.83 -5.70 1.26
C GLN A 113 -18.59 -5.47 2.75
N GLY A 114 -17.77 -6.30 3.41
CA GLY A 114 -17.45 -6.14 4.83
C GLY A 114 -16.72 -4.83 5.12
N VAL A 115 -15.80 -4.46 4.23
CA VAL A 115 -15.07 -3.20 4.34
C VAL A 115 -16.01 -2.00 4.17
N VAL A 116 -16.94 -2.05 3.20
CA VAL A 116 -17.97 -1.00 3.00
C VAL A 116 -18.80 -0.79 4.26
N GLU A 117 -19.26 -1.87 4.90
CA GLU A 117 -20.07 -1.76 6.12
C GLU A 117 -19.30 -1.12 7.29
N VAL A 118 -18.01 -1.45 7.44
CA VAL A 118 -17.15 -0.83 8.45
C VAL A 118 -16.82 0.62 8.06
N ALA A 119 -16.43 0.89 6.80
CA ALA A 119 -16.07 2.22 6.32
C ALA A 119 -17.20 3.24 6.50
N ASN A 120 -18.45 2.81 6.31
CA ASN A 120 -19.62 3.66 6.55
C ASN A 120 -19.81 4.09 8.02
N LEU A 121 -19.14 3.43 8.96
CA LEU A 121 -19.13 3.83 10.38
C LEU A 121 -17.95 4.74 10.72
N MET A 122 -16.88 4.76 9.89
CA MET A 122 -15.66 5.53 10.17
C MET A 122 -15.89 7.05 10.14
N GLY A 123 -16.85 7.51 9.34
CA GLY A 123 -17.14 8.94 9.17
C GLY A 123 -16.18 9.61 8.20
N TYR A 124 -15.86 8.95 7.10
CA TYR A 124 -15.12 9.55 5.98
C TYR A 124 -15.89 10.69 5.32
N ASP A 125 -15.16 11.70 4.90
CA ASP A 125 -15.70 12.87 4.18
C ASP A 125 -15.51 12.73 2.66
N ALA A 126 -14.48 12.00 2.23
CA ALA A 126 -14.25 11.58 0.85
C ALA A 126 -13.17 10.48 0.75
N MET A 127 -13.11 9.80 -0.40
CA MET A 127 -12.00 8.94 -0.79
C MET A 127 -11.68 9.07 -2.27
N THR A 128 -10.50 8.59 -2.66
CA THR A 128 -10.10 8.38 -4.07
C THR A 128 -9.92 6.89 -4.30
N PRO A 129 -10.32 6.30 -5.45
CA PRO A 129 -10.04 4.90 -5.73
C PRO A 129 -8.54 4.67 -5.97
N GLY A 130 -8.00 3.58 -5.40
CA GLY A 130 -6.70 3.05 -5.76
C GLY A 130 -6.81 1.97 -6.85
N ASN A 131 -5.64 1.45 -7.29
CA ASN A 131 -5.61 0.43 -8.34
C ASN A 131 -6.20 -0.91 -7.89
N HIS A 132 -6.07 -1.27 -6.62
CA HIS A 132 -6.64 -2.52 -6.11
C HIS A 132 -8.15 -2.44 -5.86
N ASP A 133 -8.76 -1.27 -5.82
CA ASP A 133 -10.22 -1.14 -5.75
C ASP A 133 -10.91 -1.62 -7.04
N PHE A 134 -10.17 -1.72 -8.16
CA PHE A 134 -10.63 -2.31 -9.41
C PHE A 134 -10.56 -3.85 -9.46
N ASN A 135 -9.96 -4.52 -8.46
CA ASN A 135 -9.70 -5.96 -8.52
C ASN A 135 -10.97 -6.83 -8.58
N PHE A 136 -12.09 -6.31 -8.11
CA PHE A 136 -13.40 -6.97 -8.25
C PHE A 136 -14.16 -6.58 -9.52
N GLY A 137 -13.53 -5.81 -10.41
CA GLY A 137 -14.11 -5.25 -11.64
C GLY A 137 -14.75 -3.87 -11.42
N PHE A 138 -14.76 -3.08 -12.49
CA PHE A 138 -15.23 -1.70 -12.43
C PHE A 138 -16.70 -1.57 -12.03
N ASP A 139 -17.57 -2.46 -12.53
CA ASP A 139 -18.99 -2.47 -12.14
C ASP A 139 -19.15 -2.68 -10.63
N ARG A 140 -18.32 -3.54 -10.04
CA ARG A 140 -18.34 -3.74 -8.58
C ARG A 140 -17.85 -2.50 -7.83
N LEU A 141 -16.85 -1.80 -8.35
CA LEU A 141 -16.39 -0.53 -7.76
C LEU A 141 -17.51 0.52 -7.78
N LEU A 142 -18.28 0.60 -8.86
CA LEU A 142 -19.46 1.48 -8.91
C LEU A 142 -20.56 1.08 -7.90
N GLU A 143 -20.83 -0.23 -7.74
CA GLU A 143 -21.75 -0.72 -6.70
C GLU A 143 -21.25 -0.38 -5.28
N ILE A 144 -19.94 -0.46 -5.04
CA ILE A 144 -19.32 -0.06 -3.77
C ILE A 144 -19.54 1.44 -3.56
N ARG A 145 -19.20 2.29 -4.54
CA ARG A 145 -19.44 3.73 -4.50
C ARG A 145 -20.88 4.07 -4.10
N ASP A 146 -21.84 3.39 -4.71
CA ASP A 146 -23.27 3.65 -4.47
C ASP A 146 -23.76 3.18 -3.09
N LYS A 147 -23.00 2.32 -2.39
CA LYS A 147 -23.25 1.84 -1.02
C LYS A 147 -22.54 2.65 0.06
N LEU A 148 -21.52 3.42 -0.32
CA LEU A 148 -20.81 4.28 0.61
C LEU A 148 -21.68 5.49 0.97
N ASN A 149 -21.59 5.94 2.23
CA ASN A 149 -22.28 7.13 2.71
C ASN A 149 -21.45 8.43 2.59
N PHE A 150 -20.33 8.34 1.87
CA PHE A 150 -19.40 9.41 1.54
C PHE A 150 -19.00 9.36 0.06
N PRO A 151 -18.60 10.49 -0.54
CA PRO A 151 -18.26 10.55 -1.97
C PRO A 151 -16.94 9.85 -2.30
N VAL A 152 -16.91 9.28 -3.49
CA VAL A 152 -15.70 8.81 -4.16
C VAL A 152 -15.31 9.85 -5.22
N LEU A 153 -14.09 10.41 -5.12
CA LEU A 153 -13.61 11.48 -5.98
C LEU A 153 -12.55 10.94 -6.94
N SER A 154 -12.68 11.25 -8.22
CA SER A 154 -11.60 11.07 -9.18
C SER A 154 -11.80 11.95 -10.41
N ALA A 155 -10.80 12.77 -10.71
CA ALA A 155 -10.82 13.65 -11.86
C ALA A 155 -10.30 12.98 -13.14
N ASN A 156 -9.67 11.80 -13.05
CA ASN A 156 -9.04 11.16 -14.20
C ASN A 156 -9.59 9.79 -14.59
N ILE A 157 -10.63 9.28 -13.91
CA ILE A 157 -11.28 8.02 -14.29
C ILE A 157 -12.53 8.29 -15.13
N TYR A 158 -12.57 7.70 -16.33
CA TYR A 158 -13.67 7.83 -17.29
C TYR A 158 -14.21 6.46 -17.67
N ARG A 159 -15.52 6.39 -17.95
CA ARG A 159 -16.17 5.23 -18.58
C ARG A 159 -16.90 5.69 -19.83
N ASP A 160 -16.60 5.06 -20.95
CA ASP A 160 -17.19 5.38 -22.26
C ASP A 160 -17.13 6.90 -22.60
N GLY A 161 -16.01 7.54 -22.23
CA GLY A 161 -15.72 8.95 -22.45
C GLY A 161 -16.40 9.93 -21.48
N SER A 162 -17.11 9.45 -20.45
CA SER A 162 -17.74 10.27 -19.41
C SER A 162 -17.04 10.10 -18.06
N PRO A 163 -16.92 11.16 -17.22
CA PRO A 163 -16.41 11.02 -15.87
C PRO A 163 -17.18 9.97 -15.08
N ALA A 164 -16.46 9.03 -14.46
CA ALA A 164 -17.05 7.91 -13.71
C ALA A 164 -17.35 8.26 -12.26
N PHE A 165 -16.68 9.29 -11.73
CA PHE A 165 -16.80 9.77 -10.35
C PHE A 165 -16.96 11.28 -10.32
N GLU A 166 -17.26 11.82 -9.15
CA GLU A 166 -17.22 13.27 -8.91
C GLU A 166 -15.77 13.75 -9.05
N GLU A 167 -15.51 14.75 -9.90
CA GLU A 167 -14.14 15.22 -10.16
C GLU A 167 -13.53 15.90 -8.93
N TYR A 168 -14.32 16.74 -8.25
CA TYR A 168 -13.91 17.51 -7.06
C TYR A 168 -15.11 17.89 -6.22
N ARG A 169 -14.86 18.20 -4.95
CA ARG A 169 -15.87 18.72 -4.01
C ARG A 169 -15.33 19.91 -3.22
N ILE A 170 -16.21 20.87 -2.89
CA ILE A 170 -15.89 21.98 -1.99
C ILE A 170 -16.63 21.71 -0.68
N VAL A 171 -15.89 21.67 0.42
CA VAL A 171 -16.43 21.40 1.77
C VAL A 171 -16.15 22.60 2.65
N GLN A 172 -17.15 23.02 3.45
CA GLN A 172 -16.96 24.04 4.48
C GLN A 172 -16.41 23.39 5.75
N VAL A 173 -15.27 23.85 6.25
CA VAL A 173 -14.62 23.37 7.48
C VAL A 173 -14.31 24.58 8.34
N GLY A 174 -15.07 24.76 9.42
CA GLY A 174 -15.03 26.03 10.16
C GLY A 174 -15.40 27.21 9.26
N ASN A 175 -14.52 28.20 9.18
CA ASN A 175 -14.69 29.36 8.31
C ASN A 175 -13.97 29.22 6.95
N LYS A 176 -13.33 28.08 6.70
CA LYS A 176 -12.54 27.83 5.48
C LYS A 176 -13.28 26.93 4.50
N LYS A 177 -13.12 27.23 3.21
CA LYS A 177 -13.58 26.38 2.10
C LYS A 177 -12.42 25.52 1.62
N VAL A 178 -12.56 24.20 1.76
CA VAL A 178 -11.57 23.21 1.32
C VAL A 178 -12.02 22.60 0.02
N GLY A 179 -11.21 22.73 -1.02
CA GLY A 179 -11.38 22.04 -2.29
C GLY A 179 -10.70 20.68 -2.22
N LEU A 180 -11.46 19.61 -2.45
CA LEU A 180 -10.98 18.23 -2.48
C LEU A 180 -11.08 17.71 -3.91
N PHE A 181 -10.06 17.01 -4.41
CA PHE A 181 -10.15 16.25 -5.65
C PHE A 181 -9.29 15.00 -5.58
N GLY A 182 -9.60 14.02 -6.43
CA GLY A 182 -8.92 12.73 -6.47
C GLY A 182 -8.19 12.47 -7.78
N LEU A 183 -7.05 11.75 -7.70
CA LEU A 183 -6.34 11.21 -8.86
C LEU A 183 -5.89 9.78 -8.58
N THR A 184 -6.08 8.92 -9.58
CA THR A 184 -5.66 7.51 -9.55
C THR A 184 -4.57 7.27 -10.58
N GLU A 185 -3.63 6.37 -10.30
CA GLU A 185 -2.51 6.04 -11.19
C GLU A 185 -2.98 5.49 -12.54
N ILE A 186 -2.31 5.88 -13.63
CA ILE A 186 -2.74 5.53 -15.00
C ILE A 186 -2.60 4.04 -15.35
N TYR A 187 -1.81 3.31 -14.57
CA TYR A 187 -1.60 1.88 -14.75
C TYR A 187 -2.58 1.01 -13.94
N ALA A 188 -3.52 1.60 -13.21
CA ALA A 188 -4.49 0.88 -12.37
C ALA A 188 -5.21 -0.24 -13.12
N LEU A 189 -5.53 -0.04 -14.39
CA LEU A 189 -6.20 -1.06 -15.22
C LEU A 189 -5.26 -2.18 -15.70
N ILE A 190 -3.95 -1.93 -15.75
CA ILE A 190 -2.96 -2.94 -16.15
C ILE A 190 -2.74 -3.92 -15.00
N ASN A 191 -2.79 -3.40 -13.78
CA ASN A 191 -2.55 -4.14 -12.55
C ASN A 191 -3.76 -4.95 -12.09
N THR A 192 -4.87 -4.91 -12.84
CA THR A 192 -6.14 -5.56 -12.53
C THR A 192 -6.66 -6.40 -13.71
N ASN A 193 -7.70 -7.21 -13.49
CA ASN A 193 -8.23 -8.07 -14.56
C ASN A 193 -8.89 -7.21 -15.68
N SER A 194 -8.23 -7.10 -16.81
CA SER A 194 -8.65 -6.25 -17.94
C SER A 194 -10.04 -6.55 -18.52
N ARG A 195 -10.61 -7.76 -18.27
CA ARG A 195 -11.93 -8.13 -18.81
C ARG A 195 -13.08 -7.39 -18.12
N ASP A 196 -12.89 -7.08 -16.85
CA ASP A 196 -13.94 -6.50 -15.99
C ASP A 196 -13.90 -4.97 -15.98
N ASN A 197 -12.99 -4.36 -16.78
CA ASN A 197 -12.78 -2.93 -16.87
C ASN A 197 -13.03 -2.39 -18.29
N ALA A 198 -13.92 -3.02 -19.06
CA ALA A 198 -14.24 -2.60 -20.43
C ALA A 198 -14.81 -1.17 -20.47
N GLY A 199 -14.31 -0.36 -21.42
CA GLY A 199 -14.72 1.04 -21.58
C GLY A 199 -14.14 2.02 -20.55
N VAL A 200 -13.34 1.54 -19.59
CA VAL A 200 -12.69 2.40 -18.58
C VAL A 200 -11.37 2.94 -19.14
N THR A 201 -11.14 4.22 -18.96
CA THR A 201 -9.88 4.90 -19.30
C THR A 201 -9.43 5.80 -18.16
N LEU A 202 -8.13 5.94 -18.01
CA LEU A 202 -7.53 6.90 -17.11
C LEU A 202 -6.82 7.98 -17.93
N GLU A 203 -7.22 9.23 -17.70
CA GLU A 203 -6.63 10.41 -18.35
C GLU A 203 -5.35 10.82 -17.63
N ASP A 204 -4.54 11.63 -18.31
CA ASP A 204 -3.30 12.20 -17.78
C ASP A 204 -3.55 13.00 -16.49
N PRO A 205 -2.90 12.62 -15.35
CA PRO A 205 -3.15 13.26 -14.05
C PRO A 205 -2.78 14.75 -14.03
N VAL A 206 -1.70 15.14 -14.74
CA VAL A 206 -1.24 16.54 -14.80
C VAL A 206 -2.29 17.41 -15.48
N LYS A 207 -2.82 16.92 -16.61
CA LYS A 207 -3.90 17.60 -17.35
C LYS A 207 -5.14 17.75 -16.47
N CYS A 208 -5.57 16.68 -15.81
CA CYS A 208 -6.77 16.68 -14.96
C CYS A 208 -6.60 17.58 -13.73
N ALA A 209 -5.44 17.54 -13.07
CA ALA A 209 -5.13 18.43 -11.95
C ALA A 209 -5.24 19.90 -12.34
N ARG A 210 -4.63 20.32 -13.45
CA ARG A 210 -4.71 21.70 -13.95
C ARG A 210 -6.14 22.15 -14.15
N GLN A 211 -6.98 21.31 -14.77
CA GLN A 211 -8.40 21.61 -15.02
C GLN A 211 -9.21 21.78 -13.72
N VAL A 212 -8.96 20.92 -12.72
CA VAL A 212 -9.66 20.99 -11.43
C VAL A 212 -9.21 22.21 -10.64
N ILE A 213 -7.90 22.48 -10.57
CA ILE A 213 -7.36 23.66 -9.87
C ILE A 213 -7.91 24.95 -10.43
N GLU A 214 -8.05 25.05 -11.76
CA GLU A 214 -8.67 26.23 -12.41
C GLU A 214 -10.13 26.42 -11.94
N LYS A 215 -10.88 25.33 -11.71
CA LYS A 215 -12.26 25.39 -11.21
C LYS A 215 -12.34 25.75 -9.70
N LEU A 216 -11.29 25.44 -8.90
CA LEU A 216 -11.25 25.58 -7.44
C LEU A 216 -10.60 26.87 -6.96
N ARG A 217 -9.56 27.36 -7.63
CA ARG A 217 -8.63 28.43 -7.20
C ARG A 217 -9.31 29.64 -6.58
N ASP A 218 -10.38 30.16 -7.22
CA ASP A 218 -11.05 31.38 -6.79
C ASP A 218 -12.23 31.10 -5.83
N LYS A 219 -12.45 29.85 -5.46
CA LYS A 219 -13.63 29.41 -4.68
C LYS A 219 -13.26 28.79 -3.33
N THR A 220 -11.97 28.53 -3.12
CA THR A 220 -11.50 27.78 -1.93
C THR A 220 -10.33 28.48 -1.27
N ASP A 221 -10.17 28.25 0.03
CA ASP A 221 -9.06 28.74 0.84
C ASP A 221 -7.88 27.76 0.85
N VAL A 222 -8.15 26.46 0.59
CA VAL A 222 -7.19 25.35 0.56
C VAL A 222 -7.59 24.37 -0.52
N ILE A 223 -6.64 23.85 -1.26
CA ILE A 223 -6.83 22.78 -2.24
C ILE A 223 -6.04 21.53 -1.79
N ILE A 224 -6.75 20.43 -1.58
CA ILE A 224 -6.19 19.15 -1.16
C ILE A 224 -6.39 18.13 -2.28
N LEU A 225 -5.30 17.51 -2.73
CA LEU A 225 -5.34 16.33 -3.58
C LEU A 225 -5.32 15.08 -2.70
N VAL A 226 -6.32 14.23 -2.88
CA VAL A 226 -6.36 12.88 -2.33
C VAL A 226 -5.82 11.96 -3.43
N SER A 227 -4.56 11.55 -3.32
CA SER A 227 -3.80 10.94 -4.41
C SER A 227 -3.58 9.46 -4.21
N HIS A 228 -3.83 8.69 -5.28
CA HIS A 228 -3.35 7.32 -5.41
C HIS A 228 -2.44 7.18 -6.65
N LEU A 229 -1.53 8.14 -6.85
CA LEU A 229 -0.55 8.13 -7.94
C LEU A 229 0.77 7.45 -7.54
N GLY A 230 1.10 7.50 -6.24
CA GLY A 230 2.38 7.12 -5.68
C GLY A 230 3.39 8.27 -5.61
N ASP A 231 4.28 8.23 -4.63
CA ASP A 231 5.19 9.30 -4.24
C ASP A 231 5.98 9.94 -5.41
N GLU A 232 6.56 9.12 -6.28
CA GLU A 232 7.34 9.63 -7.43
C GLU A 232 6.46 10.41 -8.42
N ALA A 233 5.23 9.94 -8.67
CA ALA A 233 4.30 10.61 -9.58
C ALA A 233 3.72 11.88 -8.94
N ASP A 234 3.44 11.87 -7.63
CA ASP A 234 2.99 13.04 -6.89
C ASP A 234 4.05 14.16 -6.89
N ARG A 235 5.34 13.82 -6.71
CA ARG A 235 6.45 14.78 -6.79
C ARG A 235 6.57 15.39 -8.18
N LYS A 236 6.46 14.59 -9.23
CA LYS A 236 6.46 15.09 -10.60
C LYS A 236 5.25 15.98 -10.89
N LEU A 237 4.07 15.62 -10.36
CA LEU A 237 2.86 16.40 -10.51
C LEU A 237 3.07 17.83 -9.98
N VAL A 238 3.63 18.00 -8.78
CA VAL A 238 3.84 19.33 -8.17
C VAL A 238 5.00 20.12 -8.79
N GLU A 239 5.88 19.48 -9.57
CA GLU A 239 6.86 20.18 -10.40
C GLU A 239 6.20 20.85 -11.61
N GLU A 240 5.07 20.31 -12.08
CA GLU A 240 4.37 20.77 -13.29
C GLU A 240 3.08 21.56 -13.00
N VAL A 241 2.52 21.45 -11.80
CA VAL A 241 1.20 21.99 -11.44
C VAL A 241 1.29 22.78 -10.13
N ASP A 242 0.98 24.08 -10.19
CA ASP A 242 0.88 24.96 -9.03
C ASP A 242 -0.56 25.03 -8.51
N GLY A 243 -0.71 25.31 -7.21
CA GLY A 243 -1.99 25.60 -6.57
C GLY A 243 -2.60 24.43 -5.80
N ILE A 244 -1.85 23.38 -5.55
CA ILE A 244 -2.16 22.34 -4.57
C ILE A 244 -1.44 22.70 -3.28
N ASP A 245 -2.17 22.74 -2.15
CA ASP A 245 -1.58 23.06 -0.85
C ASP A 245 -1.09 21.81 -0.11
N LEU A 246 -1.85 20.71 -0.22
CA LEU A 246 -1.56 19.43 0.43
C LEU A 246 -1.89 18.26 -0.49
N ILE A 247 -1.01 17.28 -0.56
CA ILE A 247 -1.27 15.95 -1.14
C ILE A 247 -1.28 14.92 -0.02
N LEU A 248 -2.39 14.20 0.07
CA LEU A 248 -2.48 12.96 0.85
C LEU A 248 -2.15 11.82 -0.11
N CYS A 249 -0.93 11.31 -0.01
CA CYS A 249 -0.40 10.28 -0.89
C CYS A 249 -0.90 8.88 -0.47
N GLY A 250 -0.87 7.93 -1.41
CA GLY A 250 -1.09 6.50 -1.22
C GLY A 250 -0.29 5.68 -2.21
N HIS A 251 -0.63 4.38 -2.38
CA HIS A 251 -0.05 3.43 -3.33
C HIS A 251 1.28 2.79 -2.89
N HIS A 252 2.22 3.56 -2.36
CA HIS A 252 3.53 3.02 -1.94
C HIS A 252 3.57 2.54 -0.50
N HIS A 253 2.56 2.87 0.32
CA HIS A 253 2.45 2.57 1.75
C HIS A 253 3.59 3.17 2.56
N PHE A 254 4.10 4.34 2.16
CA PHE A 254 5.14 5.02 2.92
C PHE A 254 4.57 5.62 4.20
N LEU A 255 5.32 5.53 5.26
CA LEU A 255 5.02 6.21 6.51
C LEU A 255 5.92 7.44 6.63
N TYR A 256 5.34 8.62 6.45
CA TYR A 256 6.07 9.87 6.60
C TYR A 256 6.12 10.27 8.07
N GLU A 257 7.32 10.48 8.61
CA GLU A 257 7.51 10.99 9.97
C GLU A 257 7.22 12.49 10.04
N GLU A 258 7.53 13.22 8.97
CA GLU A 258 7.30 14.66 8.80
C GLU A 258 6.68 14.93 7.43
N ALA A 259 5.94 16.04 7.31
CA ALA A 259 5.46 16.48 6.01
C ALA A 259 6.63 16.90 5.13
N ASP A 260 6.73 16.31 3.95
CA ASP A 260 7.68 16.76 2.94
C ASP A 260 7.12 17.97 2.19
N LYS A 261 7.98 18.83 1.69
CA LYS A 261 7.55 20.01 0.95
C LYS A 261 8.29 20.12 -0.38
N VAL A 262 7.53 19.99 -1.46
CA VAL A 262 8.03 20.19 -2.82
C VAL A 262 7.39 21.47 -3.38
N ASN A 263 8.19 22.44 -3.75
CA ASN A 263 7.74 23.80 -4.09
C ASN A 263 6.86 24.40 -2.97
N ASN A 264 5.58 24.67 -3.23
CA ASN A 264 4.63 25.20 -2.25
C ASN A 264 3.66 24.15 -1.70
N THR A 265 3.75 22.90 -2.13
CA THR A 265 2.85 21.81 -1.80
C THR A 265 3.46 20.93 -0.70
N TYR A 266 2.67 20.58 0.31
CA TYR A 266 3.02 19.58 1.31
C TYR A 266 2.59 18.19 0.82
N LEU A 267 3.45 17.18 1.02
CA LEU A 267 3.19 15.78 0.73
C LEU A 267 3.27 14.99 2.03
N VAL A 268 2.29 14.10 2.27
CA VAL A 268 2.21 13.24 3.45
C VAL A 268 1.61 11.89 3.08
N GLU A 269 2.04 10.83 3.77
CA GLU A 269 1.48 9.47 3.62
C GLU A 269 1.45 8.76 4.97
N ALA A 270 0.34 8.08 5.28
CA ALA A 270 0.07 7.51 6.60
C ALA A 270 0.39 6.00 6.70
N GLY A 271 1.20 5.46 5.79
CA GLY A 271 1.43 4.02 5.71
C GLY A 271 0.23 3.28 5.10
N GLY A 272 0.14 1.99 5.36
CA GLY A 272 -0.95 1.14 4.84
C GLY A 272 -1.43 0.11 5.85
N TYR A 273 -2.39 -0.73 5.44
CA TYR A 273 -2.86 -1.91 6.19
C TYR A 273 -3.43 -1.59 7.57
N SER A 274 -4.07 -0.44 7.71
CA SER A 274 -4.64 0.02 8.99
C SER A 274 -3.60 0.12 10.12
N THR A 275 -2.33 0.43 9.78
CA THR A 275 -1.26 0.57 10.79
C THR A 275 -1.27 1.94 11.45
N HIS A 276 -1.57 3.00 10.70
CA HIS A 276 -1.53 4.37 11.20
C HIS A 276 -2.70 5.20 10.68
N ILE A 277 -2.98 6.27 11.40
CA ILE A 277 -3.79 7.40 10.95
C ILE A 277 -2.87 8.60 10.87
N GLY A 278 -2.86 9.26 9.73
CA GLY A 278 -2.19 10.54 9.56
C GLY A 278 -3.05 11.68 10.06
N GLN A 279 -2.43 12.72 10.61
CA GLN A 279 -3.07 13.95 11.03
C GLN A 279 -2.25 15.15 10.55
N ALA A 280 -2.81 15.95 9.65
CA ALA A 280 -2.28 17.24 9.25
C ALA A 280 -3.11 18.35 9.90
N ASP A 281 -2.49 19.13 10.79
CA ASP A 281 -3.08 20.33 11.37
C ASP A 281 -2.61 21.55 10.57
N ILE A 282 -3.54 22.26 9.94
CA ILE A 282 -3.30 23.42 9.08
C ILE A 282 -3.76 24.68 9.83
N TYR A 283 -2.83 25.58 10.08
CA TYR A 283 -3.04 26.83 10.81
C TYR A 283 -3.07 28.01 9.83
N PHE A 284 -4.08 28.87 9.98
CA PHE A 284 -4.29 30.04 9.14
C PHE A 284 -3.93 31.34 9.84
N LYS A 285 -3.31 32.24 9.08
CA LYS A 285 -3.02 33.62 9.49
C LYS A 285 -3.11 34.54 8.27
N ASP A 286 -3.75 35.69 8.45
CA ASP A 286 -3.98 36.66 7.37
C ASP A 286 -4.62 36.02 6.12
N GLY A 287 -5.57 35.10 6.36
CA GLY A 287 -6.31 34.36 5.33
C GLY A 287 -5.51 33.28 4.58
N LYS A 288 -4.25 33.01 4.96
CA LYS A 288 -3.34 32.06 4.27
C LYS A 288 -2.89 30.95 5.22
N ILE A 289 -2.46 29.84 4.63
CA ILE A 289 -1.77 28.78 5.38
C ILE A 289 -0.46 29.35 5.91
N SER A 290 -0.35 29.40 7.23
CA SER A 290 0.83 29.87 7.94
C SER A 290 1.76 28.73 8.38
N LYS A 291 1.14 27.59 8.76
CA LYS A 291 1.85 26.42 9.26
C LYS A 291 1.06 25.16 8.95
N LEU A 292 1.75 24.06 8.66
CA LEU A 292 1.21 22.71 8.64
C LEU A 292 2.07 21.86 9.57
N VAL A 293 1.40 21.06 10.41
CA VAL A 293 2.03 20.09 11.31
C VAL A 293 1.49 18.72 10.95
N TRP A 294 2.38 17.77 10.68
CA TRP A 294 2.03 16.39 10.41
C TRP A 294 2.42 15.49 11.57
N ASN A 295 1.55 14.57 11.91
CA ASN A 295 1.80 13.51 12.88
C ASN A 295 1.10 12.23 12.43
N THR A 296 1.61 11.08 12.88
CA THR A 296 0.96 9.78 12.70
C THR A 296 0.58 9.19 14.05
N LYS A 297 -0.53 8.45 14.09
CA LYS A 297 -1.05 7.83 15.32
C LYS A 297 -1.22 6.34 15.11
N ASN A 298 -0.76 5.55 16.09
CA ASN A 298 -0.96 4.12 16.21
C ASN A 298 -1.25 3.78 17.67
N THR A 299 -2.00 2.72 17.94
CA THR A 299 -2.27 2.26 19.32
C THR A 299 -2.45 0.75 19.37
N LYS A 300 -2.01 0.15 20.49
CA LYS A 300 -2.22 -1.27 20.84
C LYS A 300 -3.34 -1.46 21.85
N ASP A 301 -3.97 -0.39 22.29
CA ASP A 301 -4.97 -0.44 23.37
C ASP A 301 -6.31 -1.00 22.87
N LYS A 302 -6.43 -2.32 22.88
CA LYS A 302 -7.65 -3.07 22.50
C LYS A 302 -8.90 -2.69 23.29
N THR A 303 -8.75 -2.02 24.46
CA THR A 303 -9.91 -1.59 25.25
C THR A 303 -10.65 -0.43 24.61
N LYS A 304 -10.03 0.21 23.63
CA LYS A 304 -10.53 1.37 22.89
C LYS A 304 -11.20 1.03 21.55
N VAL A 305 -11.42 -0.24 21.27
CA VAL A 305 -12.08 -0.68 20.03
C VAL A 305 -13.52 -0.19 19.97
N ASP A 306 -13.94 0.41 18.86
CA ASP A 306 -15.34 0.70 18.59
C ASP A 306 -16.13 -0.60 18.43
N LEU A 307 -17.10 -0.82 19.34
CA LEU A 307 -17.80 -2.10 19.45
C LEU A 307 -18.64 -2.42 18.21
N LYS A 308 -19.27 -1.42 17.60
CA LYS A 308 -20.18 -1.63 16.47
C LYS A 308 -19.43 -2.01 15.20
N SER A 309 -18.35 -1.32 14.88
CA SER A 309 -17.52 -1.66 13.73
C SER A 309 -16.77 -2.97 13.93
N ASN A 310 -16.36 -3.27 15.18
CA ASN A 310 -15.74 -4.56 15.52
C ASN A 310 -16.69 -5.74 15.36
N GLU A 311 -17.95 -5.63 15.77
CA GLU A 311 -18.96 -6.67 15.57
C GLU A 311 -19.11 -7.03 14.09
N ILE A 312 -19.10 -6.03 13.20
CA ILE A 312 -19.15 -6.24 11.76
C ILE A 312 -17.87 -6.92 11.28
N ALA A 313 -16.70 -6.43 11.69
CA ALA A 313 -15.41 -7.01 11.29
C ALA A 313 -15.30 -8.49 11.70
N GLU A 314 -15.65 -8.83 12.95
CA GLU A 314 -15.65 -10.20 13.46
C GLU A 314 -16.64 -11.13 12.71
N LYS A 315 -17.82 -10.62 12.35
CA LYS A 315 -18.78 -11.37 11.51
C LYS A 315 -18.17 -11.77 10.17
N TYR A 316 -17.47 -10.84 9.50
CA TYR A 316 -16.84 -11.13 8.21
C TYR A 316 -15.61 -12.03 8.38
N HIS A 317 -14.87 -11.89 9.48
CA HIS A 317 -13.79 -12.80 9.84
C HIS A 317 -14.27 -14.24 10.04
N ALA A 318 -15.32 -14.44 10.83
CA ALA A 318 -15.92 -15.77 11.03
C ALA A 318 -16.38 -16.39 9.70
N THR A 319 -16.95 -15.58 8.81
CA THR A 319 -17.36 -16.02 7.46
C THR A 319 -16.14 -16.44 6.63
N ALA A 320 -15.06 -15.66 6.68
CA ALA A 320 -13.82 -15.96 5.95
C ALA A 320 -13.15 -17.23 6.46
N LEU A 321 -13.06 -17.40 7.77
CA LEU A 321 -12.51 -18.61 8.41
C LEU A 321 -13.29 -19.86 7.99
N GLU A 322 -14.63 -19.82 8.06
CA GLU A 322 -15.45 -20.97 7.69
C GLU A 322 -15.31 -21.35 6.21
N ALA A 323 -15.26 -20.33 5.32
CA ALA A 323 -15.12 -20.56 3.88
C ALA A 323 -13.73 -21.10 3.48
N THR A 324 -12.70 -20.90 4.30
CA THR A 324 -11.30 -21.20 3.96
C THR A 324 -10.59 -22.13 4.96
N LYS A 325 -11.34 -22.82 5.81
CA LYS A 325 -10.81 -23.72 6.86
C LYS A 325 -10.16 -25.00 6.37
N GLU A 326 -10.34 -25.37 5.09
CA GLU A 326 -9.77 -26.61 4.53
C GLU A 326 -8.25 -26.62 4.69
N VAL A 327 -7.72 -27.62 5.39
CA VAL A 327 -6.28 -27.87 5.49
C VAL A 327 -5.85 -28.66 4.27
N VAL A 328 -4.88 -28.13 3.53
CA VAL A 328 -4.39 -28.72 2.26
C VAL A 328 -3.03 -29.39 2.41
N ALA A 329 -2.22 -28.97 3.40
CA ALA A 329 -0.89 -29.53 3.64
C ALA A 329 -0.38 -29.17 5.05
N LYS A 330 0.85 -29.64 5.37
CA LYS A 330 1.59 -29.21 6.55
C LYS A 330 2.98 -28.71 6.17
N SER A 331 3.49 -27.72 6.89
CA SER A 331 4.87 -27.27 6.78
C SER A 331 5.61 -27.45 8.11
N LYS A 332 6.83 -27.98 8.06
CA LYS A 332 7.69 -28.09 9.25
C LYS A 332 8.21 -26.76 9.73
N GLU A 333 8.46 -25.86 8.79
CA GLU A 333 9.05 -24.55 9.03
C GLU A 333 8.09 -23.45 8.56
N LYS A 334 8.25 -22.23 9.08
CA LYS A 334 7.59 -21.05 8.55
C LYS A 334 8.00 -20.84 7.09
N LEU A 335 7.02 -20.70 6.21
CA LEU A 335 7.27 -20.30 4.81
C LEU A 335 7.39 -18.78 4.75
N ASP A 336 8.61 -18.31 4.50
CA ASP A 336 8.92 -16.88 4.54
C ASP A 336 8.32 -16.15 3.33
N GLY A 337 7.33 -15.31 3.58
CA GLY A 337 6.70 -14.37 2.66
C GLY A 337 6.79 -12.94 3.17
N PHE A 338 7.70 -12.65 4.12
CA PHE A 338 7.85 -11.35 4.73
C PHE A 338 8.20 -10.28 3.69
N ARG A 339 7.50 -9.15 3.71
CA ARG A 339 7.53 -8.12 2.66
C ARG A 339 8.94 -7.72 2.23
N SER A 340 9.81 -7.34 3.18
CA SER A 340 11.16 -6.91 2.83
C SER A 340 12.02 -8.05 2.28
N ASN A 341 11.75 -9.30 2.72
CA ASN A 341 12.49 -10.48 2.29
C ASN A 341 12.14 -10.86 0.84
N VAL A 342 10.85 -10.99 0.53
CA VAL A 342 10.40 -11.36 -0.84
C VAL A 342 10.75 -10.31 -1.88
N ARG A 343 11.10 -9.09 -1.47
CA ARG A 343 11.47 -7.98 -2.35
C ARG A 343 12.98 -7.76 -2.49
N THR A 344 13.80 -8.54 -1.78
CA THR A 344 15.27 -8.35 -1.76
C THR A 344 16.08 -9.63 -1.83
N ARG A 345 15.46 -10.78 -1.54
CA ARG A 345 16.19 -12.06 -1.48
C ARG A 345 15.31 -13.24 -1.79
N GLU A 346 15.94 -14.38 -2.02
CA GLU A 346 15.27 -15.68 -2.10
C GLU A 346 14.55 -16.00 -0.79
N THR A 347 13.31 -16.51 -0.88
CA THR A 347 12.53 -16.95 0.27
C THR A 347 11.92 -18.33 0.04
N THR A 348 11.61 -19.03 1.15
CA THR A 348 11.01 -20.37 1.10
C THR A 348 9.63 -20.38 0.43
N LEU A 349 8.80 -19.36 0.68
CA LEU A 349 7.49 -19.25 0.04
C LEU A 349 7.62 -18.88 -1.44
N GLY A 350 8.55 -17.99 -1.79
CA GLY A 350 8.84 -17.65 -3.19
C GLY A 350 9.32 -18.86 -4.01
N ASN A 351 10.19 -19.69 -3.42
CA ASN A 351 10.63 -20.94 -4.05
C ASN A 351 9.46 -21.91 -4.25
N LEU A 352 8.67 -22.15 -3.19
CA LEU A 352 7.54 -23.07 -3.22
C LEU A 352 6.48 -22.66 -4.26
N LEU A 353 6.17 -21.37 -4.33
CA LEU A 353 5.21 -20.83 -5.30
C LEU A 353 5.72 -20.99 -6.74
N THR A 354 6.99 -20.63 -6.99
CA THR A 354 7.57 -20.77 -8.34
C THR A 354 7.73 -22.24 -8.76
N ASP A 355 7.94 -23.18 -7.82
CA ASP A 355 7.92 -24.62 -8.11
C ASP A 355 6.51 -25.09 -8.49
N ALA A 356 5.48 -24.65 -7.77
CA ALA A 356 4.10 -24.95 -8.11
C ALA A 356 3.70 -24.39 -9.49
N MET A 357 4.14 -23.17 -9.81
CA MET A 357 3.91 -22.55 -11.11
C MET A 357 4.64 -23.29 -12.24
N LEU A 358 5.89 -23.70 -11.99
CA LEU A 358 6.71 -24.47 -12.96
C LEU A 358 6.04 -25.78 -13.32
N GLU A 359 5.64 -26.56 -12.30
CA GLU A 359 5.04 -27.89 -12.45
C GLU A 359 3.67 -27.77 -13.15
N THR A 360 2.79 -26.89 -12.67
CA THR A 360 1.44 -26.68 -13.23
C THR A 360 1.49 -26.13 -14.66
N GLY A 361 2.38 -25.16 -14.92
CA GLY A 361 2.58 -24.55 -16.23
C GLY A 361 3.30 -25.49 -17.23
N LYS A 362 3.83 -26.63 -16.75
CA LYS A 362 4.69 -27.52 -17.54
C LYS A 362 5.77 -26.70 -18.28
N ALA A 363 6.40 -25.79 -17.56
CA ALA A 363 7.33 -24.82 -18.10
C ALA A 363 8.80 -25.22 -17.83
N GLU A 364 9.74 -24.59 -18.52
CA GLU A 364 11.18 -24.76 -18.29
C GLU A 364 11.66 -23.83 -17.16
N ILE A 365 10.99 -22.68 -17.02
CA ILE A 365 11.32 -21.61 -16.07
C ILE A 365 10.00 -21.10 -15.45
N ALA A 366 10.04 -20.74 -14.17
CA ALA A 366 8.98 -19.97 -13.55
C ALA A 366 9.54 -18.69 -12.91
N ILE A 367 8.80 -17.59 -13.03
CA ILE A 367 9.13 -16.30 -12.43
C ILE A 367 7.90 -15.71 -11.75
N MET A 368 8.11 -15.15 -10.54
CA MET A 368 7.06 -14.53 -9.76
C MET A 368 7.59 -13.28 -9.08
N ASN A 369 6.86 -12.18 -9.16
CA ASN A 369 7.23 -10.94 -8.48
C ASN A 369 6.96 -11.03 -6.96
N GLY A 370 7.89 -10.53 -6.17
CA GLY A 370 7.80 -10.51 -4.71
C GLY A 370 6.61 -9.72 -4.18
N GLY A 371 6.18 -8.68 -4.92
CA GLY A 371 5.00 -7.89 -4.60
C GLY A 371 3.69 -8.69 -4.63
N GLY A 372 3.66 -9.81 -5.33
CA GLY A 372 2.51 -10.73 -5.35
C GLY A 372 2.40 -11.62 -4.11
N ILE A 373 3.44 -11.67 -3.27
CA ILE A 373 3.46 -12.42 -1.99
C ILE A 373 3.31 -11.42 -0.86
N ARG A 374 2.25 -11.54 -0.08
CA ARG A 374 1.84 -10.51 0.89
C ARG A 374 1.99 -10.89 2.34
N GLU A 375 2.14 -12.16 2.67
CA GLU A 375 2.31 -12.65 4.03
C GLU A 375 3.05 -14.00 4.08
N SER A 376 3.66 -14.30 5.23
CA SER A 376 4.26 -15.60 5.50
C SER A 376 3.18 -16.62 5.88
N ILE A 377 3.45 -17.92 5.61
CA ILE A 377 2.60 -19.00 6.11
C ILE A 377 3.29 -19.63 7.34
N PRO A 378 2.64 -19.67 8.50
CA PRO A 378 3.23 -20.28 9.72
C PRO A 378 3.58 -21.75 9.54
N ALA A 379 4.48 -22.27 10.40
CA ALA A 379 4.68 -23.72 10.53
C ALA A 379 3.41 -24.39 11.07
N GLY A 380 3.20 -25.65 10.71
CA GLY A 380 2.01 -26.43 11.07
C GLY A 380 1.07 -26.66 9.92
N ASP A 381 -0.23 -26.66 10.17
CA ASP A 381 -1.26 -26.88 9.17
C ASP A 381 -1.37 -25.68 8.21
N ILE A 382 -1.34 -25.96 6.92
CA ILE A 382 -1.58 -24.96 5.86
C ILE A 382 -3.02 -25.11 5.38
N ASN A 383 -3.85 -24.09 5.60
CA ASN A 383 -5.22 -24.03 5.14
C ASN A 383 -5.41 -22.98 4.03
N LEU A 384 -6.58 -22.99 3.39
CA LEU A 384 -6.87 -22.02 2.34
C LEU A 384 -6.87 -20.58 2.86
N TYR A 385 -7.12 -20.37 4.17
CA TYR A 385 -7.06 -19.05 4.80
C TYR A 385 -5.64 -18.47 4.74
N SER A 386 -4.63 -19.26 5.16
CA SER A 386 -3.23 -18.83 5.14
C SER A 386 -2.70 -18.63 3.72
N ILE A 387 -3.14 -19.45 2.77
CA ILE A 387 -2.80 -19.26 1.34
C ILE A 387 -3.43 -17.96 0.82
N GLY A 388 -4.69 -17.67 1.16
CA GLY A 388 -5.36 -16.44 0.74
C GLY A 388 -4.72 -15.18 1.32
N LYS A 389 -4.20 -15.23 2.58
CA LYS A 389 -3.40 -14.13 3.15
C LYS A 389 -2.08 -13.93 2.40
N ALA A 390 -1.41 -15.04 2.06
CA ALA A 390 -0.14 -14.97 1.33
C ALA A 390 -0.30 -14.52 -0.12
N LEU A 391 -1.37 -14.93 -0.80
CA LEU A 391 -1.67 -14.66 -2.22
C LEU A 391 -3.08 -14.06 -2.38
N PRO A 392 -3.32 -12.83 -1.95
CA PRO A 392 -4.66 -12.25 -1.93
C PRO A 392 -5.17 -11.84 -3.32
N PHE A 393 -4.29 -11.70 -4.30
CA PHE A 393 -4.64 -11.20 -5.63
C PHE A 393 -5.31 -12.27 -6.50
N VAL A 394 -6.17 -11.81 -7.42
CA VAL A 394 -6.85 -12.67 -8.41
C VAL A 394 -5.98 -12.96 -9.65
N ASN A 395 -4.67 -13.01 -9.46
CA ASN A 395 -3.74 -13.28 -10.54
C ASN A 395 -3.81 -14.72 -11.01
N SER A 396 -3.87 -14.92 -12.34
CA SER A 396 -3.90 -16.23 -12.98
C SER A 396 -2.50 -16.65 -13.41
N LEU A 397 -2.22 -17.95 -13.33
CA LEU A 397 -1.04 -18.52 -13.97
C LEU A 397 -1.15 -18.34 -15.49
N VAL A 398 -0.09 -17.84 -16.12
CA VAL A 398 0.08 -17.83 -17.57
C VAL A 398 1.38 -18.53 -17.93
N THR A 399 1.38 -19.16 -19.11
CA THR A 399 2.59 -19.71 -19.70
C THR A 399 2.86 -18.97 -21.00
N ILE A 400 4.06 -18.48 -21.15
CA ILE A 400 4.50 -17.64 -22.27
C ILE A 400 5.79 -18.16 -22.88
N GLU A 401 6.07 -17.79 -24.12
CA GLU A 401 7.34 -18.08 -24.80
C GLU A 401 8.21 -16.83 -24.78
N VAL A 402 9.37 -16.91 -24.11
CA VAL A 402 10.26 -15.76 -23.84
C VAL A 402 11.65 -16.06 -24.36
N LYS A 403 12.28 -15.13 -25.06
CA LYS A 403 13.67 -15.25 -25.48
C LYS A 403 14.63 -15.13 -24.28
N GLY A 404 15.74 -15.85 -24.28
CA GLY A 404 16.69 -15.81 -23.17
C GLY A 404 17.18 -14.40 -22.85
N GLU A 405 17.44 -13.54 -23.85
CA GLU A 405 17.84 -12.15 -23.62
C GLU A 405 16.78 -11.32 -22.87
N ASP A 406 15.48 -11.58 -23.10
CA ASP A 406 14.39 -10.93 -22.40
C ASP A 406 14.29 -11.41 -20.93
N ILE A 407 14.67 -12.67 -20.66
CA ILE A 407 14.79 -13.19 -19.29
C ILE A 407 15.93 -12.46 -18.55
N TYR A 408 17.08 -12.23 -19.20
CA TYR A 408 18.16 -11.42 -18.61
C TYR A 408 17.68 -10.00 -18.29
N SER A 409 16.93 -9.39 -19.20
CA SER A 409 16.35 -8.05 -19.03
C SER A 409 15.33 -8.02 -17.89
N ALA A 410 14.47 -9.03 -17.77
CA ALA A 410 13.52 -9.17 -16.69
C ALA A 410 14.22 -9.30 -15.31
N ILE A 411 15.25 -10.13 -15.20
CA ILE A 411 16.02 -10.23 -13.95
C ILE A 411 16.69 -8.89 -13.59
N GLU A 412 17.32 -8.19 -14.55
CA GLU A 412 17.89 -6.85 -14.33
C GLU A 412 16.86 -5.85 -13.83
N ARG A 413 15.65 -5.89 -14.39
CA ARG A 413 14.53 -5.06 -13.93
C ARG A 413 14.15 -5.37 -12.49
N GLY A 414 14.00 -6.66 -12.15
CA GLY A 414 13.62 -7.11 -10.81
C GLY A 414 14.57 -6.65 -9.72
N ILE A 415 15.87 -6.55 -10.02
CA ILE A 415 16.89 -6.15 -9.04
C ILE A 415 17.25 -4.66 -9.09
N ARG A 416 16.55 -3.83 -9.93
CA ARG A 416 16.93 -2.42 -10.16
C ARG A 416 16.92 -1.56 -8.90
N LEU A 417 15.96 -1.81 -7.99
CA LEU A 417 15.79 -1.06 -6.74
C LEU A 417 16.52 -1.69 -5.54
N TYR A 418 17.15 -2.86 -5.73
CA TYR A 418 17.90 -3.50 -4.64
C TYR A 418 18.92 -2.53 -4.01
N PRO A 419 19.04 -2.41 -2.67
CA PRO A 419 18.44 -3.26 -1.63
C PRO A 419 17.11 -2.77 -1.05
N ASP A 420 16.41 -1.85 -1.71
CA ASP A 420 15.12 -1.34 -1.24
C ASP A 420 14.07 -2.48 -1.21
N GLY A 421 13.65 -2.87 0.01
CA GLY A 421 12.61 -3.87 0.24
C GLY A 421 11.20 -3.25 0.39
N GLY A 422 11.09 -1.94 0.51
CA GLY A 422 9.81 -1.23 0.64
C GLY A 422 9.04 -1.19 -0.67
N SER A 423 9.63 -0.58 -1.70
CA SER A 423 8.99 -0.31 -2.99
C SER A 423 9.30 -1.33 -4.09
N ASN A 424 10.27 -2.26 -3.90
CA ASN A 424 10.68 -3.21 -4.95
C ASN A 424 9.71 -4.40 -5.12
N GLY A 425 8.44 -4.16 -5.41
CA GLY A 425 7.47 -5.22 -5.71
C GLY A 425 7.86 -6.13 -6.87
N GLY A 426 8.59 -5.59 -7.84
CA GLY A 426 9.05 -6.30 -9.02
C GLY A 426 10.22 -7.28 -8.80
N PHE A 427 10.81 -7.42 -7.60
CA PHE A 427 11.86 -8.40 -7.36
C PHE A 427 11.39 -9.82 -7.68
N LEU A 428 12.17 -10.58 -8.48
CA LEU A 428 11.73 -11.89 -9.00
C LEU A 428 12.23 -13.06 -8.15
N HIS A 429 11.29 -13.93 -7.73
CA HIS A 429 11.55 -15.31 -7.35
C HIS A 429 11.54 -16.20 -8.59
N VAL A 430 12.36 -17.25 -8.60
CA VAL A 430 12.57 -18.08 -9.78
C VAL A 430 12.56 -19.57 -9.46
N SER A 431 12.14 -20.37 -10.45
CA SER A 431 12.36 -21.82 -10.52
C SER A 431 12.82 -22.20 -11.94
N GLY A 432 13.57 -23.30 -12.07
CA GLY A 432 14.15 -23.73 -13.35
C GLY A 432 15.39 -22.95 -13.76
N ILE A 433 15.77 -21.89 -13.04
CA ILE A 433 17.03 -21.15 -13.20
C ILE A 433 17.60 -20.73 -11.85
N LYS A 434 18.88 -20.33 -11.85
CA LYS A 434 19.56 -19.63 -10.77
C LYS A 434 20.24 -18.40 -11.33
N PHE A 435 20.28 -17.30 -10.55
CA PHE A 435 21.03 -16.13 -10.98
C PHE A 435 21.90 -15.52 -9.87
N VAL A 436 22.97 -14.87 -10.30
CA VAL A 436 23.91 -14.13 -9.45
C VAL A 436 23.93 -12.69 -9.92
N PHE A 437 23.81 -11.76 -8.99
CA PHE A 437 23.94 -10.35 -9.30
C PHE A 437 24.91 -9.62 -8.37
N ASP A 438 25.54 -8.56 -8.87
CA ASP A 438 26.50 -7.71 -8.17
C ASP A 438 25.83 -6.43 -7.69
N ALA A 439 25.61 -6.32 -6.38
CA ALA A 439 24.97 -5.18 -5.76
C ALA A 439 25.79 -3.87 -5.86
N SER A 440 27.09 -3.95 -6.16
CA SER A 440 27.95 -2.77 -6.33
C SER A 440 27.78 -2.09 -7.69
N LYS A 441 27.14 -2.75 -8.64
CA LYS A 441 26.93 -2.23 -10.00
C LYS A 441 25.68 -1.35 -10.09
N PRO A 442 25.66 -0.40 -11.02
CA PRO A 442 24.46 0.38 -11.27
C PRO A 442 23.31 -0.49 -11.79
N ALA A 443 22.06 -0.07 -11.55
CA ALA A 443 20.88 -0.71 -12.12
C ALA A 443 21.00 -0.87 -13.65
N GLY A 444 20.54 -2.00 -14.19
CA GLY A 444 20.69 -2.38 -15.60
C GLY A 444 22.02 -3.04 -15.96
N LYS A 445 22.95 -3.23 -14.98
CA LYS A 445 24.26 -3.86 -15.17
C LYS A 445 24.65 -4.77 -14.00
N ARG A 446 23.65 -5.24 -13.22
CA ARG A 446 23.87 -6.01 -11.99
C ARG A 446 23.96 -7.51 -12.21
N VAL A 447 23.25 -8.07 -13.20
CA VAL A 447 23.28 -9.51 -13.48
C VAL A 447 24.69 -9.94 -13.90
N VAL A 448 25.23 -10.90 -13.16
CA VAL A 448 26.55 -11.50 -13.44
C VAL A 448 26.38 -12.73 -14.32
N ARG A 449 25.43 -13.60 -13.98
CA ARG A 449 25.12 -14.81 -14.76
C ARG A 449 23.73 -15.33 -14.39
N ILE A 450 23.11 -16.02 -15.35
CA ILE A 450 21.90 -16.84 -15.14
C ILE A 450 22.25 -18.25 -15.60
N THR A 451 21.94 -19.27 -14.81
CA THR A 451 22.21 -20.67 -15.11
C THR A 451 20.96 -21.52 -15.01
N THR A 452 20.90 -22.54 -15.85
CA THR A 452 19.93 -23.64 -15.75
C THR A 452 20.31 -24.59 -14.59
N PRO A 453 19.43 -25.51 -14.15
CA PRO A 453 19.72 -26.42 -13.03
C PRO A 453 20.92 -27.32 -13.23
N ASP A 454 21.29 -27.65 -14.50
CA ASP A 454 22.47 -28.40 -14.86
C ASP A 454 23.76 -27.56 -14.85
N GLY A 455 23.67 -26.29 -14.44
CA GLY A 455 24.80 -25.37 -14.28
C GLY A 455 25.28 -24.68 -15.55
N LYS A 456 24.61 -24.90 -16.70
CA LYS A 456 24.94 -24.21 -17.95
C LYS A 456 24.40 -22.78 -17.92
N GLU A 457 25.09 -21.87 -18.57
CA GLU A 457 24.62 -20.51 -18.76
C GLU A 457 23.35 -20.50 -19.63
N LEU A 458 22.39 -19.67 -19.27
CA LEU A 458 21.14 -19.50 -20.01
C LEU A 458 21.44 -18.93 -21.40
N ASP A 459 21.05 -19.64 -22.46
CA ASP A 459 21.26 -19.22 -23.84
C ASP A 459 20.34 -18.05 -24.19
N LYS A 460 20.94 -16.91 -24.51
CA LYS A 460 20.22 -15.66 -24.81
C LYS A 460 19.40 -15.74 -26.11
N GLU A 461 19.80 -16.58 -27.04
CA GLU A 461 19.13 -16.70 -28.35
C GLU A 461 17.99 -17.74 -28.34
N LYS A 462 18.00 -18.67 -27.39
CA LYS A 462 16.96 -19.70 -27.25
C LYS A 462 15.67 -19.11 -26.70
N TYR A 463 14.53 -19.62 -27.17
CA TYR A 463 13.22 -19.38 -26.58
C TYR A 463 12.92 -20.42 -25.51
N TYR A 464 12.39 -19.97 -24.38
CA TYR A 464 12.03 -20.77 -23.22
C TYR A 464 10.54 -20.67 -22.94
N LYS A 465 9.95 -21.77 -22.50
CA LYS A 465 8.61 -21.81 -21.96
C LYS A 465 8.66 -21.34 -20.51
N VAL A 466 8.06 -20.17 -20.23
CA VAL A 466 8.09 -19.51 -18.92
C VAL A 466 6.71 -19.47 -18.31
N ALA A 467 6.57 -19.95 -17.08
CA ALA A 467 5.38 -19.78 -16.24
C ALA A 467 5.51 -18.48 -15.44
N THR A 468 4.47 -17.65 -15.48
CA THR A 468 4.40 -16.40 -14.72
C THR A 468 2.95 -16.08 -14.38
N ASN A 469 2.69 -14.91 -13.80
CA ASN A 469 1.32 -14.43 -13.59
C ASN A 469 0.87 -13.47 -14.70
N ASP A 470 -0.45 -13.30 -14.83
CA ASP A 470 -1.02 -12.40 -15.83
C ASP A 470 -0.70 -10.92 -15.56
N TYR A 471 -0.42 -10.53 -14.31
CA TYR A 471 0.06 -9.20 -13.96
C TYR A 471 1.40 -8.88 -14.64
N LEU A 472 2.42 -9.73 -14.47
CA LEU A 472 3.73 -9.54 -15.12
C LEU A 472 3.64 -9.63 -16.64
N TYR A 473 2.82 -10.57 -17.15
CA TYR A 473 2.56 -10.72 -18.58
C TYR A 473 1.93 -9.47 -19.19
N ASN A 474 1.08 -8.75 -18.45
CA ASN A 474 0.46 -7.50 -18.90
C ASN A 474 1.39 -6.28 -18.75
N GLY A 475 2.61 -6.44 -18.27
CA GLY A 475 3.60 -5.37 -18.09
C GLY A 475 3.61 -4.77 -16.69
N GLY A 476 2.96 -5.40 -15.70
CA GLY A 476 3.01 -5.00 -14.31
C GLY A 476 4.45 -4.87 -13.81
N ASP A 477 4.72 -4.00 -12.82
CA ASP A 477 6.07 -3.62 -12.36
C ASP A 477 7.00 -3.12 -13.49
N GLY A 478 6.42 -2.77 -14.67
CA GLY A 478 7.13 -2.29 -15.85
C GLY A 478 7.81 -3.39 -16.68
N TYR A 479 7.39 -4.64 -16.59
CA TYR A 479 7.94 -5.78 -17.35
C TYR A 479 7.52 -5.78 -18.83
N GLU A 480 7.92 -4.76 -19.60
CA GLU A 480 7.59 -4.61 -21.03
C GLU A 480 8.18 -5.76 -21.89
N GLU A 481 9.27 -6.39 -21.45
CA GLU A 481 9.85 -7.55 -22.08
C GLU A 481 8.94 -8.79 -22.02
N LEU A 482 8.19 -8.96 -20.93
CA LEU A 482 7.22 -10.05 -20.77
C LEU A 482 5.91 -9.78 -21.49
N LYS A 483 5.50 -8.52 -21.59
CA LYS A 483 4.30 -8.09 -22.32
C LYS A 483 4.37 -8.41 -23.83
N LYS A 484 5.57 -8.41 -24.39
CA LYS A 484 5.81 -8.73 -25.80
C LYS A 484 5.84 -10.24 -26.09
N ALA A 485 5.90 -11.07 -25.04
CA ALA A 485 6.04 -12.51 -25.17
C ALA A 485 4.76 -13.14 -25.75
N LYS A 486 4.93 -14.25 -26.46
CA LYS A 486 3.80 -15.01 -27.00
C LYS A 486 3.11 -15.80 -25.90
N LEU A 487 1.81 -15.55 -25.70
CA LEU A 487 0.98 -16.33 -24.78
C LEU A 487 0.79 -17.75 -25.32
N LEU A 488 1.13 -18.76 -24.51
CA LEU A 488 0.93 -20.17 -24.83
C LEU A 488 -0.32 -20.74 -24.14
N SER A 489 -0.54 -20.39 -22.87
CA SER A 489 -1.74 -20.79 -22.13
C SER A 489 -2.05 -19.84 -20.98
N LYS A 490 -3.36 -19.78 -20.61
CA LYS A 490 -3.83 -19.15 -19.39
C LYS A 490 -4.44 -20.25 -18.49
N GLY A 491 -4.00 -20.28 -17.23
CA GLY A 491 -4.39 -21.28 -16.23
C GLY A 491 -5.32 -20.73 -15.14
N GLU A 492 -5.28 -21.40 -14.00
CA GLU A 492 -6.07 -21.08 -12.81
C GLU A 492 -5.45 -19.93 -12.00
N LEU A 493 -6.14 -19.49 -10.93
CA LEU A 493 -5.60 -18.52 -10.00
C LEU A 493 -4.37 -19.08 -9.27
N LEU A 494 -3.37 -18.25 -9.02
CA LEU A 494 -2.12 -18.68 -8.37
C LEU A 494 -2.34 -19.29 -6.99
N LYS A 495 -3.30 -18.77 -6.21
CA LYS A 495 -3.66 -19.36 -4.91
C LYS A 495 -4.20 -20.79 -5.05
N ASP A 496 -4.96 -21.07 -6.10
CA ASP A 496 -5.52 -22.41 -6.36
C ASP A 496 -4.43 -23.34 -6.88
N VAL A 497 -3.51 -22.84 -7.71
CA VAL A 497 -2.31 -23.55 -8.15
C VAL A 497 -1.47 -23.97 -6.95
N LEU A 498 -1.18 -23.04 -6.02
CA LEU A 498 -0.42 -23.33 -4.81
C LEU A 498 -1.16 -24.34 -3.91
N ALA A 499 -2.49 -24.16 -3.71
CA ALA A 499 -3.30 -25.07 -2.88
C ALA A 499 -3.30 -26.50 -3.42
N LYS A 500 -3.46 -26.68 -4.74
CA LYS A 500 -3.40 -27.99 -5.38
C LYS A 500 -2.03 -28.64 -5.25
N TYR A 501 -0.97 -27.89 -5.56
CA TYR A 501 0.41 -28.35 -5.41
C TYR A 501 0.72 -28.82 -3.99
N LEU A 502 0.32 -28.02 -2.98
CA LEU A 502 0.48 -28.36 -1.58
C LEU A 502 -0.31 -29.62 -1.20
N LYS A 503 -1.56 -29.74 -1.67
CA LYS A 503 -2.41 -30.92 -1.42
C LYS A 503 -1.81 -32.21 -1.98
N GLU A 504 -1.17 -32.15 -3.15
CA GLU A 504 -0.46 -33.29 -3.75
C GLU A 504 0.80 -33.68 -2.96
N LYS A 505 1.51 -32.72 -2.40
CA LYS A 505 2.71 -32.96 -1.59
C LYS A 505 2.37 -33.42 -0.15
N GLY A 506 1.23 -33.00 0.41
CA GLY A 506 0.77 -33.31 1.76
C GLY A 506 1.61 -32.71 2.89
N GLU A 507 2.93 -32.86 2.83
CA GLU A 507 3.90 -32.24 3.74
C GLU A 507 4.99 -31.56 2.94
N VAL A 508 5.34 -30.32 3.32
CA VAL A 508 6.39 -29.53 2.64
C VAL A 508 7.50 -29.15 3.62
N ASN A 509 8.72 -29.14 3.07
CA ASN A 509 9.92 -28.70 3.78
C ASN A 509 10.71 -27.79 2.84
N ALA A 510 10.14 -26.63 2.53
CA ALA A 510 10.74 -25.68 1.61
C ALA A 510 12.00 -25.05 2.23
N LYS A 511 13.05 -24.91 1.41
CA LYS A 511 14.34 -24.35 1.80
C LYS A 511 14.79 -23.28 0.83
N VAL A 512 15.68 -22.42 1.28
CA VAL A 512 16.49 -21.57 0.42
C VAL A 512 17.55 -22.43 -0.26
N GLU A 513 17.63 -22.37 -1.59
CA GLU A 513 18.44 -23.28 -2.44
C GLU A 513 19.53 -22.54 -3.21
N ASN A 514 19.80 -21.28 -2.84
CA ASN A 514 20.71 -20.38 -3.53
C ASN A 514 20.31 -20.20 -5.01
N ARG A 515 19.01 -20.05 -5.27
CA ARG A 515 18.49 -19.68 -6.60
C ARG A 515 18.83 -18.23 -6.93
N ILE A 516 18.93 -17.39 -5.90
CA ILE A 516 19.25 -15.96 -5.99
C ILE A 516 20.47 -15.68 -5.11
N THR A 517 21.57 -15.28 -5.70
CA THR A 517 22.82 -14.98 -4.99
C THR A 517 23.23 -13.54 -5.23
N VAL A 518 23.48 -12.81 -4.14
CA VAL A 518 23.98 -11.44 -4.17
C VAL A 518 25.47 -11.42 -3.84
N ILE A 519 26.26 -10.75 -4.65
CA ILE A 519 27.69 -10.50 -4.36
C ILE A 519 27.94 -9.00 -4.16
N ASN A 520 29.06 -8.69 -3.49
CA ASN A 520 29.50 -7.31 -3.22
C ASN A 520 28.43 -6.45 -2.52
N GLN A 521 27.67 -7.06 -1.58
CA GLN A 521 26.78 -6.31 -0.70
C GLN A 521 27.59 -5.30 0.12
N ARG A 522 27.30 -4.02 -0.05
CA ARG A 522 27.77 -2.99 0.90
C ARG A 522 26.76 -2.97 2.04
N TYR A 523 27.11 -3.53 3.19
CA TYR A 523 26.38 -3.27 4.41
C TYR A 523 26.49 -1.77 4.70
N LYS A 524 25.35 -1.07 4.69
CA LYS A 524 25.25 0.29 5.20
C LYS A 524 25.08 0.25 6.70
#